data_934a5fc89459c496a855a8a938782d87
#
_entry.id   934a5fc89459c496a855a8a938782d87
#
_cell.length_a   1.000
_cell.length_b   1.000
_cell.length_c   1.000
_cell.angle_alpha   90.00
_cell.angle_beta   90.00
_cell.angle_gamma   90.00
#
_symmetry.space_group_name_H-M   'P 1'
#
loop_
_entity.id
_entity.type
_entity.pdbx_description
1 polymer ?
#
loop_
_entity_poly.entity_id
_entity_poly.type
_entity_poly.pdbx_seq_one_letter_code
_entity_poly.pdbx_strand_id
1 'polypeptide(L)'
;IISHRADPYIYKHTDGKYYFLGSHTDAGHNLNGTYQYLYIILRCADTLEDLTDNSGRYTEKVIYEREPIGPDRVSPHLWAPEIHYIQGGWYVYYTTTVSDHSSWRIRPHCLACTGDDPMNDPWITKGPIQTTVENDIAFTDFSLDHTFFHHKGEDYFVWAQKTNNISDIFIAKLSNPWTICTPSVLLTHPEYNWELHGFAVNEG
;
A
#
# COMPACT_ATOMS: atom_id res chain seq x y z
N ILE A 1 -1.43 21.80 1.84
CA ILE A 1 -2.18 20.69 2.44
C ILE A 1 -2.89 19.95 1.32
N ILE A 2 -2.95 18.63 1.42
CA ILE A 2 -3.75 17.75 0.57
C ILE A 2 -4.84 17.17 1.48
N SER A 3 -6.10 17.47 1.16
CA SER A 3 -7.25 17.11 2.01
C SER A 3 -7.71 15.68 1.73
N HIS A 4 -8.34 15.06 2.74
CA HIS A 4 -8.94 13.73 2.64
C HIS A 4 -7.97 12.63 2.20
N ARG A 5 -6.71 12.73 2.66
CA ARG A 5 -5.66 11.74 2.45
C ARG A 5 -4.98 11.41 3.77
N ALA A 6 -5.02 10.15 4.17
CA ALA A 6 -4.19 9.59 5.23
C ALA A 6 -2.97 8.87 4.61
N ASP A 7 -1.97 8.53 5.42
CA ASP A 7 -0.81 7.72 5.02
C ASP A 7 -0.11 8.30 3.77
N PRO A 8 0.33 9.56 3.80
CA PRO A 8 0.84 10.24 2.61
C PRO A 8 2.18 9.66 2.14
N TYR A 9 2.27 9.29 0.88
CA TYR A 9 3.50 8.87 0.23
C TYR A 9 3.81 9.75 -0.98
N ILE A 10 5.06 10.22 -1.07
CA ILE A 10 5.53 11.04 -2.20
C ILE A 10 6.76 10.37 -2.81
N TYR A 11 6.70 10.15 -4.12
CA TYR A 11 7.79 9.65 -4.93
C TYR A 11 8.27 10.71 -5.92
N LYS A 12 9.57 11.03 -5.88
CA LYS A 12 10.20 11.87 -6.91
C LYS A 12 10.87 10.98 -7.93
N HIS A 13 10.39 11.03 -9.17
CA HIS A 13 10.96 10.24 -10.26
C HIS A 13 12.08 10.99 -10.99
N THR A 14 12.86 10.24 -11.79
CA THR A 14 13.98 10.77 -12.58
C THR A 14 13.54 11.69 -13.74
N ASP A 15 12.26 11.67 -14.12
CA ASP A 15 11.64 12.62 -15.04
C ASP A 15 11.47 14.03 -14.44
N GLY A 16 11.79 14.19 -13.15
CA GLY A 16 11.68 15.43 -12.39
C GLY A 16 10.32 15.63 -11.72
N LYS A 17 9.32 14.80 -12.01
CA LYS A 17 7.96 14.91 -11.45
C LYS A 17 7.86 14.29 -10.06
N TYR A 18 6.86 14.79 -9.33
CA TYR A 18 6.46 14.27 -8.03
C TYR A 18 5.12 13.55 -8.17
N TYR A 19 5.07 12.35 -7.63
CA TYR A 19 3.89 11.50 -7.59
C TYR A 19 3.46 11.33 -6.15
N PHE A 20 2.17 11.52 -5.89
CA PHE A 20 1.61 11.44 -4.54
C PHE A 20 0.48 10.40 -4.51
N LEU A 21 0.51 9.58 -3.48
CA LEU A 21 -0.57 8.69 -3.07
C LEU A 21 -0.90 8.89 -1.59
N GLY A 22 -2.07 8.45 -1.20
CA GLY A 22 -2.52 8.38 0.18
C GLY A 22 -3.86 7.67 0.26
N SER A 23 -4.16 7.10 1.41
CA SER A 23 -5.46 6.50 1.69
C SER A 23 -6.55 7.55 1.50
N HIS A 24 -7.40 7.38 0.47
CA HIS A 24 -8.44 8.33 0.14
C HIS A 24 -9.74 7.97 0.83
N THR A 25 -10.21 8.84 1.71
CA THR A 25 -11.54 8.72 2.32
C THR A 25 -12.54 9.54 1.55
N ASP A 26 -13.54 8.92 0.97
CA ASP A 26 -14.70 9.63 0.44
C ASP A 26 -15.63 10.00 1.60
N ALA A 27 -15.63 11.27 1.98
CA ALA A 27 -16.45 11.80 3.07
C ALA A 27 -17.97 11.68 2.81
N GLY A 28 -18.40 11.38 1.59
CA GLY A 28 -19.79 11.25 1.20
C GLY A 28 -20.39 9.85 1.34
N HIS A 29 -19.55 8.82 1.50
CA HIS A 29 -20.00 7.43 1.52
C HIS A 29 -19.78 6.77 2.88
N ASN A 30 -20.62 7.15 3.85
CA ASN A 30 -20.65 6.53 5.15
C ASN A 30 -21.72 5.43 5.17
N LEU A 31 -21.35 4.18 4.88
CA LEU A 31 -22.23 3.04 5.12
C LEU A 31 -22.03 2.57 6.56
N ASN A 32 -23.03 2.77 7.39
CA ASN A 32 -23.06 2.35 8.80
C ASN A 32 -22.00 3.01 9.71
N GLY A 33 -21.64 4.28 9.47
CA GLY A 33 -20.66 4.98 10.31
C GLY A 33 -19.21 4.66 10.04
N THR A 34 -18.93 3.90 8.98
CA THR A 34 -17.55 3.53 8.59
C THR A 34 -17.13 4.28 7.33
N TYR A 35 -16.00 4.96 7.39
CA TYR A 35 -15.40 5.56 6.20
C TYR A 35 -15.12 4.48 5.16
N GLN A 36 -15.42 4.76 3.89
CA GLN A 36 -15.16 3.83 2.80
C GLN A 36 -14.05 4.37 1.93
N TYR A 37 -13.07 3.55 1.69
CA TYR A 37 -11.98 3.79 0.78
C TYR A 37 -12.36 3.17 -0.58
N LEU A 38 -12.77 4.02 -1.54
CA LEU A 38 -13.30 3.55 -2.82
C LEU A 38 -12.22 3.44 -3.90
N TYR A 39 -11.26 4.36 -3.86
CA TYR A 39 -10.34 4.60 -4.95
C TYR A 39 -8.91 4.75 -4.48
N ILE A 40 -7.97 4.31 -5.32
CA ILE A 40 -6.58 4.77 -5.28
C ILE A 40 -6.45 5.87 -6.33
N ILE A 41 -6.11 7.08 -5.88
CA ILE A 41 -6.01 8.27 -6.71
C ILE A 41 -4.56 8.72 -6.74
N LEU A 42 -3.94 8.62 -7.92
CA LEU A 42 -2.58 9.10 -8.16
C LEU A 42 -2.63 10.57 -8.53
N ARG A 43 -1.84 11.39 -7.81
CA ARG A 43 -1.63 12.80 -8.13
C ARG A 43 -0.20 13.00 -8.62
N CYS A 44 -0.04 13.86 -9.65
CA CYS A 44 1.26 14.19 -10.23
C CYS A 44 1.40 15.71 -10.37
N ALA A 45 2.59 16.23 -10.08
CA ALA A 45 2.94 17.64 -10.27
C ALA A 45 4.44 17.81 -10.59
N ASP A 46 4.80 19.00 -11.10
CA ASP A 46 6.20 19.32 -11.43
C ASP A 46 7.03 19.74 -10.20
N THR A 47 6.36 20.23 -9.14
CA THR A 47 7.02 20.60 -7.88
C THR A 47 6.27 20.03 -6.69
N LEU A 48 6.94 19.95 -5.54
CA LEU A 48 6.35 19.50 -4.30
C LEU A 48 5.20 20.42 -3.85
N GLU A 49 5.36 21.72 -4.01
CA GLU A 49 4.35 22.73 -3.68
C GLU A 49 3.10 22.57 -4.55
N ASP A 50 3.27 22.17 -5.80
CA ASP A 50 2.19 21.99 -6.75
C ASP A 50 1.30 20.78 -6.44
N LEU A 51 1.77 19.83 -5.64
CA LEU A 51 0.94 18.74 -5.14
C LEU A 51 -0.19 19.19 -4.20
N THR A 52 -0.13 20.43 -3.67
CA THR A 52 -1.14 20.92 -2.71
C THR A 52 -2.46 21.29 -3.41
N ASP A 53 -3.59 21.13 -2.69
CA ASP A 53 -4.93 21.42 -3.22
C ASP A 53 -5.06 22.87 -3.72
N ASN A 54 -4.39 23.81 -3.08
CA ASN A 54 -4.49 25.23 -3.40
C ASN A 54 -3.66 25.66 -4.62
N SER A 55 -2.78 24.79 -5.13
CA SER A 55 -1.92 25.16 -6.27
C SER A 55 -2.68 25.21 -7.59
N GLY A 56 -3.63 24.29 -7.78
CA GLY A 56 -4.32 24.07 -9.06
C GLY A 56 -3.40 23.61 -10.19
N ARG A 57 -2.15 23.20 -9.89
CA ARG A 57 -1.11 22.83 -10.87
C ARG A 57 -0.72 21.35 -10.80
N TYR A 58 -1.62 20.52 -10.36
CA TYR A 58 -1.48 19.06 -10.38
C TYR A 58 -2.49 18.41 -11.31
N THR A 59 -2.23 17.18 -11.66
CA THR A 59 -3.19 16.28 -12.31
C THR A 59 -3.50 15.10 -11.39
N GLU A 60 -4.73 14.62 -11.45
CA GLU A 60 -5.16 13.41 -10.72
C GLU A 60 -5.77 12.38 -11.65
N LYS A 61 -5.56 11.11 -11.32
CA LYS A 61 -6.17 9.98 -12.00
C LYS A 61 -6.59 8.92 -10.96
N VAL A 62 -7.81 8.44 -11.07
CA VAL A 62 -8.21 7.19 -10.40
C VAL A 62 -7.51 6.04 -11.14
N ILE A 63 -6.58 5.39 -10.46
CA ILE A 63 -5.81 4.27 -11.01
C ILE A 63 -6.36 2.90 -10.62
N TYR A 64 -7.18 2.86 -9.58
CA TYR A 64 -7.83 1.64 -9.12
C TYR A 64 -9.12 1.96 -8.36
N GLU A 65 -10.13 1.16 -8.61
CA GLU A 65 -11.37 1.13 -7.84
C GLU A 65 -11.47 -0.21 -7.12
N ARG A 66 -11.95 -0.21 -5.88
CA ARG A 66 -12.06 -1.42 -5.08
C ARG A 66 -12.89 -2.49 -5.78
N GLU A 67 -12.41 -3.73 -5.70
CA GLU A 67 -13.06 -4.89 -6.32
C GLU A 67 -13.95 -5.68 -5.33
N PRO A 68 -14.92 -6.43 -5.85
CA PRO A 68 -15.68 -7.39 -5.05
C PRO A 68 -14.76 -8.44 -4.41
N ILE A 69 -15.04 -8.78 -3.15
CA ILE A 69 -14.36 -9.84 -2.38
C ILE A 69 -15.30 -11.03 -2.11
N GLY A 70 -16.45 -11.03 -2.74
CA GLY A 70 -17.50 -12.04 -2.63
C GLY A 70 -18.74 -11.60 -3.41
N PRO A 71 -19.80 -12.42 -3.43
CA PRO A 71 -20.99 -12.16 -4.26
C PRO A 71 -21.67 -10.82 -3.99
N ASP A 72 -21.71 -10.41 -2.72
CA ASP A 72 -22.43 -9.21 -2.28
C ASP A 72 -21.54 -8.24 -1.50
N ARG A 73 -20.22 -8.35 -1.65
CA ARG A 73 -19.30 -7.62 -0.81
C ARG A 73 -18.09 -7.08 -1.57
N VAL A 74 -17.69 -5.87 -1.23
CA VAL A 74 -16.43 -5.25 -1.68
C VAL A 74 -15.53 -5.00 -0.48
N SER A 75 -14.21 -4.95 -0.70
CA SER A 75 -13.29 -4.56 0.36
C SER A 75 -13.62 -3.16 0.87
N PRO A 76 -13.78 -2.95 2.18
CA PRO A 76 -13.95 -1.62 2.74
C PRO A 76 -12.62 -0.85 2.82
N HIS A 77 -11.50 -1.49 2.53
CA HIS A 77 -10.15 -0.98 2.76
C HIS A 77 -9.35 -0.88 1.47
N LEU A 78 -8.79 0.30 1.20
CA LEU A 78 -7.70 0.57 0.26
C LEU A 78 -6.75 1.51 1.00
N TRP A 79 -5.80 0.94 1.76
CA TRP A 79 -4.99 1.69 2.71
C TRP A 79 -3.53 1.81 2.28
N ALA A 80 -2.91 2.92 2.72
CA ALA A 80 -1.49 3.21 2.60
C ALA A 80 -0.90 2.88 1.22
N PRO A 81 -1.47 3.40 0.11
CA PRO A 81 -0.91 3.14 -1.21
C PRO A 81 0.43 3.88 -1.40
N GLU A 82 1.43 3.17 -1.89
CA GLU A 82 2.76 3.69 -2.23
C GLU A 82 3.10 3.40 -3.69
N ILE A 83 3.54 4.40 -4.44
CA ILE A 83 4.00 4.25 -5.82
C ILE A 83 5.52 4.11 -5.88
N HIS A 84 5.99 3.15 -6.68
CA HIS A 84 7.41 2.86 -6.87
C HIS A 84 7.72 2.61 -8.34
N TYR A 85 8.94 2.98 -8.76
CA TYR A 85 9.49 2.57 -10.05
C TYR A 85 10.52 1.46 -9.81
N ILE A 86 10.19 0.24 -10.23
CA ILE A 86 10.95 -0.98 -9.92
C ILE A 86 11.26 -1.73 -11.21
N GLN A 87 12.52 -2.06 -11.46
CA GLN A 87 12.96 -2.88 -12.61
C GLN A 87 12.42 -2.36 -13.96
N GLY A 88 12.30 -1.04 -14.11
CA GLY A 88 11.84 -0.42 -15.35
C GLY A 88 10.32 -0.31 -15.50
N GLY A 89 9.54 -0.53 -14.44
CA GLY A 89 8.08 -0.40 -14.46
C GLY A 89 7.51 0.31 -13.24
N TRP A 90 6.28 0.80 -13.36
CA TRP A 90 5.55 1.44 -12.30
C TRP A 90 4.66 0.46 -11.55
N TYR A 91 4.74 0.49 -10.21
CA TYR A 91 3.97 -0.36 -9.33
C TYR A 91 3.37 0.46 -8.19
N VAL A 92 2.19 0.07 -7.74
CA VAL A 92 1.59 0.61 -6.52
C VAL A 92 1.32 -0.54 -5.58
N TYR A 93 1.90 -0.46 -4.40
CA TYR A 93 1.53 -1.32 -3.29
C TYR A 93 0.39 -0.68 -2.51
N TYR A 94 -0.52 -1.48 -2.00
CA TYR A 94 -1.64 -1.04 -1.17
C TYR A 94 -2.14 -2.19 -0.31
N THR A 95 -2.88 -1.90 0.72
CA THR A 95 -3.44 -2.91 1.61
C THR A 95 -4.95 -3.00 1.44
N THR A 96 -5.47 -4.21 1.33
CA THR A 96 -6.90 -4.46 1.18
C THR A 96 -7.34 -5.77 1.82
N THR A 97 -8.65 -5.96 1.99
CA THR A 97 -9.25 -7.19 2.51
C THR A 97 -9.21 -8.29 1.44
N VAL A 98 -8.84 -9.50 1.85
CA VAL A 98 -8.76 -10.68 0.99
C VAL A 98 -9.83 -11.74 1.29
N SER A 99 -10.83 -11.45 2.10
CA SER A 99 -11.85 -12.42 2.51
C SER A 99 -13.23 -11.79 2.54
N ASP A 100 -14.21 -12.53 2.03
CA ASP A 100 -15.64 -12.22 2.11
C ASP A 100 -16.24 -12.49 3.52
N HIS A 101 -15.54 -13.28 4.34
CA HIS A 101 -16.00 -13.64 5.69
C HIS A 101 -15.53 -12.66 6.78
N SER A 102 -14.43 -11.93 6.55
CA SER A 102 -13.91 -10.96 7.50
C SER A 102 -13.26 -9.78 6.79
N SER A 103 -13.74 -8.58 7.06
CA SER A 103 -13.14 -7.34 6.56
C SER A 103 -11.73 -7.08 7.09
N TRP A 104 -11.37 -7.72 8.20
CA TRP A 104 -10.08 -7.59 8.86
C TRP A 104 -9.03 -8.60 8.38
N ARG A 105 -9.36 -9.45 7.42
CA ARG A 105 -8.35 -10.29 6.77
C ARG A 105 -7.60 -9.49 5.71
N ILE A 106 -6.72 -8.62 6.18
CA ILE A 106 -6.02 -7.58 5.42
C ILE A 106 -4.66 -8.09 4.98
N ARG A 107 -4.30 -7.83 3.72
CA ARG A 107 -3.01 -8.22 3.11
C ARG A 107 -2.53 -7.15 2.14
N PRO A 108 -1.20 -6.99 1.97
CA PRO A 108 -0.64 -6.14 0.93
C PRO A 108 -0.89 -6.72 -0.47
N HIS A 109 -1.20 -5.81 -1.39
CA HIS A 109 -1.48 -6.09 -2.81
C HIS A 109 -0.60 -5.22 -3.69
N CYS A 110 -0.53 -5.58 -4.97
CA CYS A 110 0.22 -4.86 -5.98
C CYS A 110 -0.65 -4.55 -7.20
N LEU A 111 -0.55 -3.30 -7.69
CA LEU A 111 -0.94 -2.90 -9.04
C LEU A 111 0.32 -2.73 -9.89
N ALA A 112 0.20 -2.96 -11.19
CA ALA A 112 1.23 -2.66 -12.17
C ALA A 112 0.65 -1.77 -13.28
N CYS A 113 1.35 -0.71 -13.63
CA CYS A 113 1.08 0.06 -14.84
C CYS A 113 1.49 -0.79 -16.06
N THR A 114 0.69 -0.75 -17.12
CA THR A 114 0.96 -1.56 -18.32
C THR A 114 1.91 -0.88 -19.30
N GLY A 115 2.25 0.39 -19.06
CA GLY A 115 3.17 1.17 -19.88
C GLY A 115 4.06 2.08 -19.04
N ASP A 116 4.69 3.04 -19.69
CA ASP A 116 5.72 3.91 -19.09
C ASP A 116 5.13 5.18 -18.44
N ASP A 117 3.89 5.54 -18.76
CA ASP A 117 3.22 6.73 -18.24
C ASP A 117 2.16 6.36 -17.17
N PRO A 118 2.48 6.52 -15.88
CA PRO A 118 1.56 6.13 -14.81
C PRO A 118 0.28 6.97 -14.76
N MET A 119 0.29 8.15 -15.41
CA MET A 119 -0.87 9.04 -15.47
C MET A 119 -1.80 8.73 -16.64
N ASN A 120 -1.33 8.09 -17.72
CA ASN A 120 -2.14 7.82 -18.90
C ASN A 120 -2.34 6.35 -19.19
N ASP A 121 -1.35 5.50 -18.90
CA ASP A 121 -1.44 4.07 -19.18
C ASP A 121 -2.35 3.32 -18.19
N PRO A 122 -2.97 2.21 -18.62
CA PRO A 122 -3.81 1.40 -17.76
C PRO A 122 -3.04 0.76 -16.60
N TRP A 123 -3.74 0.60 -15.46
CA TRP A 123 -3.27 -0.15 -14.31
C TRP A 123 -4.01 -1.49 -14.20
N ILE A 124 -3.29 -2.54 -13.86
CA ILE A 124 -3.82 -3.89 -13.66
C ILE A 124 -3.44 -4.42 -12.28
N THR A 125 -4.34 -5.18 -11.67
CA THR A 125 -4.03 -5.87 -10.40
C THR A 125 -3.10 -7.06 -10.63
N LYS A 126 -2.12 -7.22 -9.72
CA LYS A 126 -1.31 -8.44 -9.57
C LYS A 126 -1.81 -9.31 -8.43
N GLY A 127 -2.81 -8.80 -7.69
CA GLY A 127 -3.35 -9.47 -6.50
C GLY A 127 -2.47 -9.29 -5.26
N PRO A 128 -2.64 -10.16 -4.25
CA PRO A 128 -1.83 -10.11 -3.03
C PRO A 128 -0.36 -10.41 -3.31
N ILE A 129 0.52 -9.83 -2.51
CA ILE A 129 1.95 -10.16 -2.55
C ILE A 129 2.12 -11.65 -2.24
N GLN A 130 2.94 -12.32 -3.05
CA GLN A 130 3.17 -13.76 -2.99
C GLN A 130 4.50 -14.08 -2.29
N THR A 131 4.62 -15.32 -1.80
CA THR A 131 5.90 -15.90 -1.38
C THR A 131 6.17 -17.21 -2.11
N THR A 132 7.42 -17.44 -2.49
CA THR A 132 7.88 -18.75 -3.02
C THR A 132 8.49 -19.62 -1.94
N VAL A 133 8.60 -19.11 -0.71
CA VAL A 133 9.21 -19.83 0.40
C VAL A 133 8.14 -20.67 1.10
N GLU A 134 8.36 -21.97 1.11
CA GLU A 134 7.43 -22.90 1.74
C GLU A 134 7.41 -22.71 3.28
N ASN A 135 6.20 -22.70 3.84
CA ASN A 135 5.96 -22.52 5.28
C ASN A 135 6.52 -21.21 5.88
N ASP A 136 6.70 -20.19 5.03
CA ASP A 136 7.11 -18.87 5.52
C ASP A 136 5.97 -18.18 6.28
N ILE A 137 6.35 -17.32 7.25
CA ILE A 137 5.40 -16.55 8.05
C ILE A 137 4.75 -15.40 7.27
N ALA A 138 5.31 -15.00 6.11
CA ALA A 138 4.84 -13.86 5.34
C ALA A 138 3.34 -13.95 5.05
N PHE A 139 2.64 -12.88 5.39
CA PHE A 139 1.22 -12.67 5.08
C PHE A 139 0.28 -13.75 5.64
N THR A 140 0.70 -14.53 6.61
CA THR A 140 -0.15 -15.53 7.28
C THR A 140 -1.17 -14.89 8.21
N ASP A 141 -0.89 -13.68 8.71
CA ASP A 141 -1.76 -12.93 9.60
C ASP A 141 -2.01 -11.51 9.07
N PHE A 142 -2.70 -10.66 9.84
CA PHE A 142 -2.98 -9.26 9.51
C PHE A 142 -1.69 -8.54 9.13
N SER A 143 -1.59 -8.09 7.87
CA SER A 143 -0.37 -7.52 7.30
C SER A 143 -0.68 -6.25 6.52
N LEU A 144 0.04 -5.17 6.80
CA LEU A 144 -0.16 -3.83 6.23
C LEU A 144 1.13 -3.01 6.23
N ASP A 145 1.00 -1.71 5.92
CA ASP A 145 2.04 -0.68 6.02
C ASP A 145 3.39 -1.17 5.47
N HIS A 146 3.34 -1.49 4.22
CA HIS A 146 4.45 -2.03 3.45
C HIS A 146 5.22 -0.91 2.77
N THR A 147 6.48 -1.18 2.48
CA THR A 147 7.29 -0.34 1.60
C THR A 147 8.29 -1.16 0.81
N PHE A 148 8.88 -0.52 -0.18
CA PHE A 148 9.92 -1.08 -1.04
C PHE A 148 11.21 -0.27 -0.92
N PHE A 149 12.34 -0.95 -1.01
CA PHE A 149 13.62 -0.29 -1.27
C PHE A 149 14.58 -1.17 -2.04
N HIS A 150 15.48 -0.51 -2.78
CA HIS A 150 16.58 -1.12 -3.48
C HIS A 150 17.87 -0.95 -2.71
N HIS A 151 18.63 -2.03 -2.51
CA HIS A 151 19.90 -1.97 -1.82
C HIS A 151 20.91 -2.98 -2.41
N LYS A 152 22.09 -2.48 -2.80
CA LYS A 152 23.21 -3.30 -3.32
C LYS A 152 22.80 -4.26 -4.46
N GLY A 153 21.96 -3.80 -5.38
CA GLY A 153 21.51 -4.57 -6.53
C GLY A 153 20.37 -5.55 -6.24
N GLU A 154 19.81 -5.51 -5.06
CA GLU A 154 18.70 -6.36 -4.61
C GLU A 154 17.48 -5.53 -4.24
N ASP A 155 16.31 -6.05 -4.52
CA ASP A 155 15.03 -5.46 -4.21
C ASP A 155 14.43 -6.09 -2.94
N TYR A 156 13.89 -5.27 -2.07
CA TYR A 156 13.34 -5.70 -0.78
C TYR A 156 11.92 -5.17 -0.58
N PHE A 157 11.10 -6.01 0.02
CA PHE A 157 9.79 -5.68 0.53
C PHE A 157 9.82 -5.70 2.06
N VAL A 158 9.30 -4.65 2.68
CA VAL A 158 9.16 -4.51 4.14
C VAL A 158 7.69 -4.37 4.46
N TRP A 159 7.21 -4.98 5.51
CA TRP A 159 5.81 -4.89 5.93
C TRP A 159 5.65 -5.08 7.43
N ALA A 160 4.58 -4.51 7.97
CA ALA A 160 4.13 -4.82 9.32
C ALA A 160 3.18 -6.03 9.30
N GLN A 161 3.32 -6.93 10.27
CA GLN A 161 2.43 -8.07 10.45
C GLN A 161 2.14 -8.30 11.93
N LYS A 162 0.85 -8.45 12.27
CA LYS A 162 0.44 -8.75 13.65
C LYS A 162 0.63 -10.23 13.96
N THR A 163 1.78 -10.55 14.52
CA THR A 163 2.04 -11.87 15.05
C THR A 163 1.67 -11.88 16.54
N ASN A 164 0.73 -12.73 16.94
CA ASN A 164 0.22 -12.76 18.32
C ASN A 164 -0.32 -11.39 18.83
N ASN A 165 -1.00 -10.64 17.96
CA ASN A 165 -1.56 -9.30 18.24
C ASN A 165 -0.50 -8.20 18.49
N ILE A 166 0.74 -8.41 18.14
CA ILE A 166 1.80 -7.41 18.18
C ILE A 166 2.26 -7.15 16.75
N SER A 167 2.39 -5.88 16.36
CA SER A 167 2.87 -5.50 15.03
C SER A 167 4.39 -5.60 14.97
N ASP A 168 4.86 -6.63 14.31
CA ASP A 168 6.27 -6.87 14.00
C ASP A 168 6.59 -6.34 12.61
N ILE A 169 7.81 -5.87 12.38
CA ILE A 169 8.27 -5.46 11.05
C ILE A 169 9.15 -6.57 10.46
N PHE A 170 8.77 -7.01 9.28
CA PHE A 170 9.48 -8.04 8.51
C PHE A 170 10.07 -7.48 7.23
N ILE A 171 11.11 -8.16 6.73
CA ILE A 171 11.76 -7.91 5.44
C ILE A 171 12.03 -9.21 4.71
N ALA A 172 11.87 -9.18 3.37
CA ALA A 172 12.33 -10.25 2.48
C ALA A 172 12.76 -9.68 1.14
N LYS A 173 13.59 -10.43 0.38
CA LYS A 173 13.94 -10.06 -0.99
C LYS A 173 12.80 -10.38 -1.95
N LEU A 174 12.68 -9.53 -2.97
CA LEU A 174 11.78 -9.71 -4.10
C LEU A 174 12.48 -10.39 -5.28
N SER A 175 11.82 -11.36 -5.91
CA SER A 175 12.22 -11.89 -7.23
C SER A 175 11.62 -11.08 -8.37
N ASN A 176 10.46 -10.51 -8.13
CA ASN A 176 9.75 -9.55 -8.97
C ASN A 176 8.92 -8.64 -8.07
N PRO A 177 8.34 -7.54 -8.56
CA PRO A 177 7.69 -6.56 -7.69
C PRO A 177 6.51 -7.05 -6.83
N TRP A 178 5.98 -8.24 -7.05
CA TRP A 178 4.86 -8.79 -6.26
C TRP A 178 5.15 -10.17 -5.66
N THR A 179 6.43 -10.62 -5.66
CA THR A 179 6.79 -11.96 -5.14
C THR A 179 8.07 -11.91 -4.31
N ILE A 180 7.97 -12.23 -3.03
CA ILE A 180 9.15 -12.43 -2.18
C ILE A 180 9.75 -13.82 -2.41
N CYS A 181 11.09 -13.94 -2.35
CA CYS A 181 11.81 -15.15 -2.71
C CYS A 181 12.84 -15.62 -1.67
N THR A 182 12.93 -14.95 -0.54
CA THR A 182 13.75 -15.38 0.60
C THR A 182 12.87 -15.55 1.84
N PRO A 183 13.30 -16.32 2.85
CA PRO A 183 12.63 -16.35 4.13
C PRO A 183 12.46 -14.95 4.70
N SER A 184 11.31 -14.73 5.35
CA SER A 184 11.03 -13.50 6.08
C SER A 184 11.96 -13.34 7.26
N VAL A 185 12.57 -12.18 7.39
CA VAL A 185 13.44 -11.82 8.51
C VAL A 185 12.74 -10.79 9.38
N LEU A 186 12.62 -11.05 10.66
CA LEU A 186 12.16 -10.08 11.65
C LEU A 186 13.18 -8.96 11.76
N LEU A 187 12.78 -7.72 11.43
CA LEU A 187 13.63 -6.53 11.58
C LEU A 187 13.53 -5.93 12.97
N THR A 188 12.31 -5.79 13.46
CA THR A 188 12.06 -5.20 14.77
C THR A 188 10.77 -5.74 15.37
N HIS A 189 10.79 -5.82 16.68
CA HIS A 189 9.66 -6.19 17.55
C HIS A 189 9.51 -5.09 18.61
N PRO A 190 8.31 -4.65 18.95
CA PRO A 190 8.10 -3.70 20.04
C PRO A 190 8.61 -4.25 21.37
N GLU A 191 9.62 -3.60 21.96
CA GLU A 191 10.25 -4.02 23.23
C GLU A 191 9.93 -3.08 24.38
N TYR A 192 9.70 -1.80 24.07
CA TYR A 192 9.46 -0.77 25.06
C TYR A 192 7.98 -0.61 25.36
N ASN A 193 7.67 -0.31 26.61
CA ASN A 193 6.29 -0.15 27.05
C ASN A 193 5.50 0.91 26.24
N TRP A 194 6.14 1.97 25.78
CA TRP A 194 5.51 3.00 24.95
C TRP A 194 5.20 2.52 23.52
N GLU A 195 5.91 1.51 23.01
CA GLU A 195 5.66 0.89 21.71
C GLU A 195 4.46 -0.07 21.74
N LEU A 196 4.06 -0.52 22.91
CA LEU A 196 2.94 -1.46 23.11
C LEU A 196 1.61 -0.76 23.33
N HIS A 197 1.58 0.58 23.31
CA HIS A 197 0.40 1.39 23.53
C HIS A 197 -0.03 2.05 22.22
N GLY A 198 -1.02 1.46 21.55
CA GLY A 198 -1.65 2.00 20.37
C GLY A 198 -3.12 2.35 20.60
N PHE A 199 -3.77 2.87 19.56
CA PHE A 199 -5.12 3.39 19.63
C PHE A 199 -6.18 2.33 19.98
N ALA A 200 -5.99 1.10 19.57
CA ALA A 200 -7.02 0.07 19.67
C ALA A 200 -6.51 -1.32 20.10
N VAL A 201 -5.52 -1.43 20.93
CA VAL A 201 -4.87 -2.71 21.26
C VAL A 201 -3.69 -3.03 20.35
N ASN A 202 -2.48 -2.82 20.83
CA ASN A 202 -1.23 -3.35 20.27
C ASN A 202 -0.89 -2.91 18.83
N GLU A 203 -1.20 -1.69 18.47
CA GLU A 203 -0.52 -1.02 17.37
C GLU A 203 0.77 -0.43 17.92
N GLY A 204 1.78 -1.26 17.98
CA GLY A 204 3.11 -0.81 18.34
C GLY A 204 3.79 -0.11 17.19
#